data_34d2f51aefbf35dc03df2ceecd4473a2
#
_entry.id   34d2f51aefbf35dc03df2ceecd4473a2
#
_cell.length_a   1.000
_cell.length_b   1.000
_cell.length_c   1.000
_cell.angle_alpha   90.00
_cell.angle_beta   90.00
_cell.angle_gamma   90.00
#
_symmetry.space_group_name_H-M   'P 1'
#
loop_
_entity.id
_entity.type
_entity.pdbx_description
1 polymer ?
#
loop_
_entity_poly.entity_id
_entity_poly.type
_entity_poly.pdbx_seq_one_letter_code
_entity_poly.pdbx_strand_id
1 'polypeptide(L)'
;MAVGAQFKLPYIHVVVNNSYLGLIRQAQRGFDMDYQVQLSFENINAPELGVYGVDHVAVATGLGCKAIRVTDPRDAQAAFASARELMKKYRVPVVVEFILERVTNIAMGSEIDNLVEFEEILDLPLDGGSDVAEERQREELVPA
;
A
#
# COMPACT_ATOMS: atom_id res chain seq x y z
N MET A 1 -8.40 -3.52 -16.93
CA MET A 1 -7.14 -3.56 -17.71
C MET A 1 -7.23 -4.53 -18.90
N ALA A 2 -7.65 -5.79 -18.73
CA ALA A 2 -7.76 -6.75 -19.84
C ALA A 2 -8.59 -6.23 -21.04
N VAL A 3 -9.71 -5.57 -20.77
CA VAL A 3 -10.55 -4.92 -21.83
C VAL A 3 -9.74 -3.88 -22.64
N GLY A 4 -8.88 -3.12 -21.96
CA GLY A 4 -8.00 -2.15 -22.63
C GLY A 4 -6.99 -2.84 -23.57
N ALA A 5 -6.44 -3.99 -23.15
CA ALA A 5 -5.56 -4.79 -24.00
C ALA A 5 -6.35 -5.39 -25.18
N GLN A 6 -7.54 -5.93 -24.92
CA GLN A 6 -8.43 -6.53 -25.95
C GLN A 6 -8.80 -5.53 -27.04
N PHE A 7 -9.17 -4.32 -26.67
CA PHE A 7 -9.62 -3.28 -27.62
C PHE A 7 -8.51 -2.34 -28.06
N LYS A 8 -7.26 -2.63 -27.71
CA LYS A 8 -6.09 -1.82 -28.08
C LYS A 8 -6.21 -0.36 -27.64
N LEU A 9 -6.66 -0.15 -26.41
CA LEU A 9 -6.82 1.17 -25.80
C LEU A 9 -5.56 1.52 -25.02
N PRO A 10 -4.65 2.35 -25.57
CA PRO A 10 -3.41 2.70 -24.89
C PRO A 10 -3.67 3.80 -23.85
N TYR A 11 -3.39 3.50 -22.58
CA TYR A 11 -3.39 4.46 -21.48
C TYR A 11 -2.38 4.05 -20.42
N ILE A 12 -1.96 4.98 -19.59
CA ILE A 12 -1.12 4.70 -18.43
C ILE A 12 -2.02 4.55 -17.21
N HIS A 13 -1.87 3.44 -16.51
CA HIS A 13 -2.48 3.19 -15.21
C HIS A 13 -1.41 3.23 -14.14
N VAL A 14 -1.54 4.15 -13.19
CA VAL A 14 -0.60 4.30 -12.09
C VAL A 14 -1.12 3.54 -10.88
N VAL A 15 -0.29 2.66 -10.34
CA VAL A 15 -0.53 1.97 -9.07
C VAL A 15 0.43 2.55 -8.04
N VAL A 16 -0.11 3.09 -6.97
CA VAL A 16 0.64 3.60 -5.82
C VAL A 16 0.53 2.57 -4.71
N ASN A 17 1.61 1.83 -4.49
CA ASN A 17 1.60 0.63 -3.66
C ASN A 17 2.39 0.84 -2.37
N ASN A 18 1.69 0.99 -1.25
CA ASN A 18 2.25 0.96 0.08
C ASN A 18 1.90 -0.32 0.87
N SER A 19 1.31 -1.31 0.20
CA SER A 19 0.88 -2.59 0.79
C SER A 19 -0.27 -2.51 1.80
N TYR A 20 -0.91 -1.36 1.94
CA TYR A 20 -2.00 -1.14 2.90
C TYR A 20 -3.27 -0.62 2.25
N LEU A 21 -4.40 -0.95 2.86
CA LEU A 21 -5.63 -0.17 2.74
C LEU A 21 -5.62 0.88 3.85
N GLY A 22 -4.73 1.87 3.75
CA GLY A 22 -4.34 2.75 4.84
C GLY A 22 -5.50 3.49 5.50
N LEU A 23 -6.42 4.04 4.71
CA LEU A 23 -7.60 4.73 5.23
C LEU A 23 -8.53 3.79 6.03
N ILE A 24 -8.67 2.54 5.58
CA ILE A 24 -9.48 1.53 6.30
C ILE A 24 -8.81 1.18 7.62
N ARG A 25 -7.50 0.96 7.64
CA ARG A 25 -6.76 0.68 8.86
C ARG A 25 -6.87 1.81 9.87
N GLN A 26 -6.72 3.05 9.42
CA GLN A 26 -6.87 4.23 10.26
C GLN A 26 -8.26 4.33 10.89
N ALA A 27 -9.32 4.08 10.10
CA ALA A 27 -10.68 4.06 10.61
C ALA A 27 -10.89 2.95 11.65
N GLN A 28 -10.35 1.75 11.40
CA GLN A 28 -10.43 0.64 12.34
C GLN A 28 -9.79 0.99 13.68
N ARG A 29 -8.60 1.58 13.67
CA ARG A 29 -7.90 1.98 14.90
C ARG A 29 -8.67 3.05 15.69
N GLY A 30 -9.34 3.97 15.02
CA GLY A 30 -10.23 4.93 15.68
C GLY A 30 -11.39 4.29 16.45
N PHE A 31 -11.66 3.00 16.22
CA PHE A 31 -12.66 2.20 16.93
C PHE A 31 -12.04 1.06 17.76
N ASP A 32 -10.76 1.17 18.13
CA ASP A 32 -10.00 0.13 18.84
C ASP A 32 -10.04 -1.25 18.16
N MET A 33 -10.13 -1.24 16.82
CA MET A 33 -10.10 -2.45 16.00
C MET A 33 -8.83 -2.45 15.15
N ASP A 34 -8.11 -3.56 15.11
CA ASP A 34 -7.01 -3.76 14.18
C ASP A 34 -7.14 -5.13 13.50
N TYR A 35 -7.82 -5.14 12.39
CA TYR A 35 -7.94 -6.34 11.55
C TYR A 35 -6.81 -6.43 10.52
N GLN A 36 -5.75 -5.62 10.69
CA GLN A 36 -4.57 -5.62 9.85
C GLN A 36 -4.91 -5.66 8.36
N VAL A 37 -5.68 -4.68 7.89
CA VAL A 37 -6.14 -4.58 6.49
C VAL A 37 -4.96 -4.23 5.59
N GLN A 38 -4.08 -5.18 5.42
CA GLN A 38 -2.86 -5.08 4.65
C GLN A 38 -2.77 -6.23 3.64
N LEU A 39 -2.13 -5.95 2.52
CA LEU A 39 -1.76 -6.96 1.52
C LEU A 39 -0.27 -7.31 1.68
N SER A 40 0.19 -7.34 2.94
CA SER A 40 1.57 -7.59 3.31
C SER A 40 1.76 -9.07 3.59
N PHE A 41 2.46 -9.75 2.68
CA PHE A 41 2.84 -11.15 2.81
C PHE A 41 4.06 -11.41 1.92
N GLU A 42 4.80 -12.46 2.19
CA GLU A 42 5.87 -12.92 1.31
C GLU A 42 5.28 -13.71 0.14
N ASN A 43 5.50 -13.21 -1.07
CA ASN A 43 5.03 -13.88 -2.28
C ASN A 43 6.08 -14.89 -2.74
N ILE A 44 5.74 -16.17 -2.67
CA ILE A 44 6.64 -17.28 -3.08
C ILE A 44 7.06 -17.20 -4.55
N ASN A 45 6.28 -16.52 -5.39
CA ASN A 45 6.57 -16.36 -6.82
C ASN A 45 7.33 -15.06 -7.13
N ALA A 46 7.51 -14.19 -6.15
CA ALA A 46 8.21 -12.91 -6.27
C ALA A 46 8.89 -12.55 -4.93
N PRO A 47 9.87 -13.38 -4.48
CA PRO A 47 10.51 -13.19 -3.17
C PRO A 47 11.28 -11.87 -3.05
N GLU A 48 11.68 -11.29 -4.19
CA GLU A 48 12.36 -10.00 -4.25
C GLU A 48 11.47 -8.82 -3.82
N LEU A 49 10.15 -9.01 -3.78
CA LEU A 49 9.21 -7.99 -3.30
C LEU A 49 9.13 -7.95 -1.77
N GLY A 50 9.69 -8.93 -1.08
CA GLY A 50 9.61 -9.04 0.36
C GLY A 50 8.14 -8.97 0.83
N VAL A 51 7.85 -8.04 1.72
CA VAL A 51 6.52 -7.89 2.33
C VAL A 51 5.47 -7.17 1.47
N TYR A 52 5.80 -6.76 0.25
CA TYR A 52 4.82 -6.09 -0.63
C TYR A 52 3.83 -7.05 -1.30
N GLY A 53 3.97 -8.33 -1.10
CA GLY A 53 3.00 -9.38 -1.37
C GLY A 53 2.56 -9.50 -2.83
N VAL A 54 1.73 -8.60 -3.29
CA VAL A 54 1.14 -8.68 -4.64
C VAL A 54 2.12 -8.22 -5.70
N ASP A 55 2.44 -9.08 -6.66
CA ASP A 55 3.16 -8.70 -7.86
C ASP A 55 2.21 -8.09 -8.91
N HIS A 56 1.99 -6.78 -8.80
CA HIS A 56 1.11 -6.05 -9.72
C HIS A 56 1.64 -6.04 -11.16
N VAL A 57 2.97 -6.14 -11.35
CA VAL A 57 3.58 -6.22 -12.68
C VAL A 57 3.21 -7.55 -13.34
N ALA A 58 3.31 -8.65 -12.60
CA ALA A 58 2.91 -9.96 -13.12
C ALA A 58 1.40 -10.01 -13.41
N VAL A 59 0.57 -9.46 -12.51
CA VAL A 59 -0.89 -9.37 -12.72
C VAL A 59 -1.21 -8.57 -13.98
N ALA A 60 -0.63 -7.40 -14.15
CA ALA A 60 -0.87 -6.57 -15.34
C ALA A 60 -0.42 -7.26 -16.62
N THR A 61 0.73 -7.92 -16.58
CA THR A 61 1.27 -8.68 -17.72
C THR A 61 0.35 -9.84 -18.08
N GLY A 62 -0.14 -10.59 -17.10
CA GLY A 62 -1.12 -11.66 -17.29
C GLY A 62 -2.44 -11.20 -17.90
N LEU A 63 -2.82 -9.93 -17.69
CA LEU A 63 -3.98 -9.30 -18.30
C LEU A 63 -3.71 -8.75 -19.72
N GLY A 64 -2.54 -8.98 -20.31
CA GLY A 64 -2.17 -8.51 -21.65
C GLY A 64 -1.67 -7.08 -21.69
N CYS A 65 -1.39 -6.45 -20.57
CA CYS A 65 -0.83 -5.11 -20.47
C CYS A 65 0.71 -5.15 -20.48
N LYS A 66 1.35 -3.99 -20.59
CA LYS A 66 2.74 -3.80 -20.22
C LYS A 66 2.82 -3.23 -18.81
N ALA A 67 3.94 -3.46 -18.13
CA ALA A 67 4.09 -2.93 -16.78
C ALA A 67 5.54 -2.54 -16.49
N ILE A 68 5.70 -1.55 -15.60
CA ILE A 68 6.97 -1.04 -15.10
C ILE A 68 6.83 -0.89 -13.59
N ARG A 69 7.83 -1.33 -12.82
CA ARG A 69 7.93 -1.08 -11.38
C ARG A 69 8.97 -0.03 -11.10
N VAL A 70 8.65 0.90 -10.24
CA VAL A 70 9.50 2.00 -9.80
C VAL A 70 9.69 1.89 -8.30
N THR A 71 10.92 1.74 -7.87
CA THR A 71 11.32 1.65 -6.45
C THR A 71 12.12 2.87 -6.01
N ASP A 72 12.70 3.60 -6.95
CA ASP A 72 13.43 4.83 -6.68
C ASP A 72 12.66 6.03 -7.27
N PRO A 73 12.32 7.04 -6.49
CA PRO A 73 11.58 8.21 -6.98
C PRO A 73 12.31 8.96 -8.11
N ARG A 74 13.64 8.85 -8.19
CA ARG A 74 14.44 9.45 -9.27
C ARG A 74 14.14 8.86 -10.64
N ASP A 75 13.64 7.62 -10.67
CA ASP A 75 13.31 6.92 -11.92
C ASP A 75 11.90 7.24 -12.44
N ALA A 76 11.10 7.98 -11.68
CA ALA A 76 9.70 8.25 -12.03
C ALA A 76 9.54 8.87 -13.43
N GLN A 77 10.35 9.87 -13.75
CA GLN A 77 10.27 10.54 -15.04
C GLN A 77 10.64 9.60 -16.20
N ALA A 78 11.69 8.80 -16.03
CA ALA A 78 12.13 7.81 -17.02
C ALA A 78 11.08 6.71 -17.20
N ALA A 79 10.43 6.27 -16.13
CA ALA A 79 9.36 5.27 -16.19
C ALA A 79 8.15 5.78 -17.00
N PHE A 80 7.73 7.04 -16.82
CA PHE A 80 6.67 7.62 -17.64
C PHE A 80 7.07 7.79 -19.11
N ALA A 81 8.32 8.15 -19.39
CA ALA A 81 8.83 8.21 -20.75
C ALA A 81 8.78 6.82 -21.42
N SER A 82 9.26 5.80 -20.71
CA SER A 82 9.23 4.41 -21.16
C SER A 82 7.81 3.89 -21.37
N ALA A 83 6.89 4.22 -20.43
CA ALA A 83 5.49 3.84 -20.54
C ALA A 83 4.84 4.41 -21.81
N ARG A 84 5.12 5.66 -22.16
CA ARG A 84 4.62 6.28 -23.39
C ARG A 84 5.11 5.55 -24.65
N GLU A 85 6.38 5.16 -24.67
CA GLU A 85 6.92 4.40 -25.83
C GLU A 85 6.32 2.99 -25.91
N LEU A 86 6.12 2.31 -24.78
CA LEU A 86 5.44 1.02 -24.74
C LEU A 86 3.98 1.13 -25.23
N MET A 87 3.26 2.16 -24.81
CA MET A 87 1.90 2.43 -25.30
C MET A 87 1.85 2.60 -26.80
N LYS A 88 2.75 3.41 -27.37
CA LYS A 88 2.82 3.63 -28.81
C LYS A 88 3.11 2.33 -29.57
N LYS A 89 4.09 1.58 -29.07
CA LYS A 89 4.56 0.36 -29.71
C LYS A 89 3.53 -0.77 -29.70
N TYR A 90 2.92 -1.02 -28.54
CA TYR A 90 2.07 -2.21 -28.31
C TYR A 90 0.58 -1.90 -28.38
N ARG A 91 0.19 -0.63 -28.27
CA ARG A 91 -1.21 -0.17 -28.23
C ARG A 91 -2.05 -0.89 -27.18
N VAL A 92 -1.47 -1.08 -26.01
CA VAL A 92 -2.12 -1.67 -24.83
C VAL A 92 -1.94 -0.75 -23.62
N PRO A 93 -2.71 -0.94 -22.55
CA PRO A 93 -2.45 -0.23 -21.30
C PRO A 93 -1.07 -0.53 -20.76
N VAL A 94 -0.45 0.47 -20.15
CA VAL A 94 0.82 0.31 -19.43
C VAL A 94 0.60 0.65 -17.98
N VAL A 95 0.88 -0.30 -17.10
CA VAL A 95 0.82 -0.11 -15.65
C VAL A 95 2.18 0.40 -15.17
N VAL A 96 2.19 1.49 -14.41
CA VAL A 96 3.38 1.98 -13.72
C VAL A 96 3.11 1.85 -12.23
N GLU A 97 3.78 0.90 -11.60
CA GLU A 97 3.69 0.66 -10.16
C GLU A 97 4.80 1.42 -9.45
N PHE A 98 4.42 2.28 -8.51
CA PHE A 98 5.33 2.94 -7.58
C PHE A 98 5.26 2.23 -6.24
N ILE A 99 6.40 1.70 -5.79
CA ILE A 99 6.56 1.15 -4.46
C ILE A 99 6.82 2.31 -3.51
N LEU A 100 5.92 2.51 -2.56
CA LEU A 100 6.04 3.52 -1.52
C LEU A 100 6.46 2.90 -0.19
N GLU A 101 6.92 3.74 0.71
CA GLU A 101 7.10 3.34 2.10
C GLU A 101 5.79 2.80 2.68
N ARG A 102 5.92 1.81 3.57
CA ARG A 102 4.78 1.17 4.24
C ARG A 102 4.30 2.03 5.41
N VAL A 103 3.91 3.24 5.12
CA VAL A 103 3.37 4.20 6.07
C VAL A 103 1.87 4.29 5.89
N THR A 104 1.12 4.19 6.98
CA THR A 104 -0.35 4.31 6.97
C THR A 104 -0.82 5.70 7.31
N ASN A 105 0.08 6.66 7.24
CA ASN A 105 -0.19 8.02 7.62
C ASN A 105 -1.01 8.77 6.58
N ILE A 106 -2.16 9.25 7.00
CA ILE A 106 -2.85 10.32 6.31
C ILE A 106 -3.22 11.36 7.37
N ALA A 107 -2.51 12.48 7.37
CA ALA A 107 -2.92 13.65 8.14
C ALA A 107 -4.27 14.14 7.60
N MET A 108 -5.35 13.80 8.29
CA MET A 108 -6.72 14.15 7.90
C MET A 108 -7.31 15.24 8.79
N GLY A 109 -6.48 16.03 9.45
CA GLY A 109 -6.89 17.13 10.32
C GLY A 109 -6.30 17.04 11.73
N SER A 110 -6.47 18.09 12.51
CA SER A 110 -5.80 18.32 13.79
C SER A 110 -6.05 17.26 14.87
N GLU A 111 -7.14 16.54 14.81
CA GLU A 111 -7.44 15.47 15.78
C GLU A 111 -6.73 14.16 15.46
N ILE A 112 -6.39 13.97 14.19
CA ILE A 112 -5.68 12.78 13.71
C ILE A 112 -4.16 12.98 13.81
N ASP A 113 -3.70 14.21 13.82
CA ASP A 113 -2.29 14.56 14.04
C ASP A 113 -1.78 14.15 15.43
N ASN A 114 -2.68 13.88 16.36
CA ASN A 114 -2.37 13.35 17.69
C ASN A 114 -2.23 11.81 17.70
N LEU A 115 -2.58 11.14 16.63
CA LEU A 115 -2.31 9.72 16.49
C LEU A 115 -0.84 9.55 16.10
N VAL A 116 -0.02 9.21 17.08
CA VAL A 116 1.43 9.02 16.98
C VAL A 116 1.77 7.75 16.19
N GLU A 117 1.15 7.56 15.03
CA GLU A 117 1.24 6.30 14.32
C GLU A 117 1.61 6.42 12.88
N PHE A 118 2.75 6.99 12.70
CA PHE A 118 3.19 7.21 11.35
C PHE A 118 4.29 6.25 10.92
N GLU A 119 4.87 5.55 11.86
CA GLU A 119 5.88 4.56 11.59
C GLU A 119 5.40 3.21 12.14
N GLU A 120 5.30 2.21 11.31
CA GLU A 120 5.18 0.85 11.77
C GLU A 120 6.51 0.49 12.41
N ILE A 121 6.55 0.47 13.74
CA ILE A 121 7.69 -0.07 14.46
C ILE A 121 7.62 -1.57 14.23
N LEU A 122 8.41 -2.04 13.28
CA LEU A 122 8.47 -3.46 12.88
C LEU A 122 8.89 -4.42 14.01
N ASP A 123 9.30 -3.89 15.15
CA ASP A 123 9.86 -4.63 16.27
C ASP A 123 8.98 -4.66 17.53
N LEU A 124 7.74 -4.19 17.49
CA LEU A 124 6.86 -4.42 18.63
C LEU A 124 6.34 -5.85 18.60
N PRO A 125 6.57 -6.64 19.66
CA PRO A 125 5.95 -7.95 19.80
C PRO A 125 4.43 -7.77 19.76
N LEU A 126 3.73 -8.69 19.11
CA LEU A 126 2.27 -8.71 18.97
C LEU A 126 1.49 -8.81 20.30
N ASP A 127 2.18 -8.79 21.42
CA ASP A 127 1.63 -8.92 22.78
C ASP A 127 1.17 -7.60 23.41
N GLY A 128 1.25 -6.47 22.71
CA GLY A 128 0.95 -5.14 23.27
C GLY A 128 -0.53 -4.79 23.45
N GLY A 129 -1.44 -5.73 23.22
CA GLY A 129 -2.89 -5.47 23.34
C GLY A 129 -3.46 -5.51 24.76
N SER A 130 -2.72 -6.02 25.75
CA SER A 130 -3.24 -6.20 27.12
C SER A 130 -3.00 -5.01 28.05
N ASP A 131 -1.94 -4.26 27.84
CA ASP A 131 -1.50 -3.27 28.84
C ASP A 131 -2.31 -1.97 28.80
N VAL A 132 -2.80 -1.58 27.62
CA VAL A 132 -3.64 -0.37 27.49
C VAL A 132 -5.03 -0.56 28.06
N ALA A 133 -5.57 -1.77 28.02
CA ALA A 133 -6.86 -2.10 28.60
C ALA A 133 -6.82 -2.14 30.14
N GLU A 134 -5.69 -2.59 30.71
CA GLU A 134 -5.51 -2.60 32.17
C GLU A 134 -5.26 -1.20 32.74
N GLU A 135 -4.62 -0.31 32.03
CA GLU A 135 -4.40 1.06 32.48
C GLU A 135 -5.71 1.87 32.52
N ARG A 136 -6.59 1.73 31.53
CA ARG A 136 -7.92 2.35 31.52
C ARG A 136 -8.81 1.85 32.65
N GLN A 137 -8.76 0.57 33.00
CA GLN A 137 -9.52 0.03 34.12
C GLN A 137 -9.01 0.51 35.47
N ARG A 138 -7.76 0.89 35.61
CA ARG A 138 -7.21 1.46 36.85
C ARG A 138 -7.59 2.93 37.07
N GLU A 139 -7.73 3.70 36.01
CA GLU A 139 -8.17 5.11 36.12
C GLU A 139 -9.66 5.26 36.48
N GLU A 140 -10.51 4.31 36.07
CA GLU A 140 -11.95 4.32 36.43
C GLU A 140 -12.24 3.90 37.90
N LEU A 141 -11.26 3.35 38.62
CA LEU A 141 -11.42 2.84 39.97
C LEU A 141 -10.94 3.79 41.08
N VAL A 142 -10.60 5.05 40.77
CA VAL A 142 -10.24 6.05 41.77
C VAL A 142 -11.49 6.85 42.14
N PRO A 143 -12.12 6.62 43.31
CA PRO A 143 -13.26 7.41 43.76
C PRO A 143 -12.81 8.80 44.20
N ALA A 144 -13.66 9.78 43.93
CA ALA A 144 -13.49 11.20 44.27
C ALA A 144 -13.48 11.46 45.77
#